data_8306a10dab0fcacb519a995d26524f0f
#
_entry.id   8306a10dab0fcacb519a995d26524f0f
#
_cell.length_a   1.000
_cell.length_b   1.000
_cell.length_c   1.000
_cell.angle_alpha   90.00
_cell.angle_beta   90.00
_cell.angle_gamma   90.00
#
_symmetry.space_group_name_H-M   'P 1'
#
loop_
_entity.id
_entity.type
_entity.pdbx_description
1 polymer ?
#
loop_
_entity_poly.entity_id
_entity_poly.type
_entity_poly.pdbx_seq_one_letter_code
_entity_poly.pdbx_strand_id
1 'polypeptide(L)'
;MAKFRMDVDQKRYFCTLCSEGSITRAAQSLYLSRQGLSKSMKSLESQLGARGKKGVELTAAGRILLRYLHEEGRLWDACVADIRSVSQTDSELVRVGLLSMYVGYSQKRGLLASFQDDPRVKIEVVDGDHDAFWKAIAEGELELAFSIKPPDDLGLPSIKLCDDGLSVLLSASDPLSRKRFIDFETDLRGKTVIQTSPCKGRLYEATFRKYGINMTLLMHDKNLMLAQVSISKGCFIIQTEYAKMLVTDQVCMRPLINAPIEMDSMLVFAPALRPMARAVARHLLAPYGKESELDAYFGI
;
A
#
# COMPACT_ATOMS: atom_id res chain seq x y z
N MET A 1 -40.87 -8.47 2.15
CA MET A 1 -39.44 -8.51 2.52
C MET A 1 -39.27 -7.81 3.85
N ALA A 2 -38.78 -8.49 4.89
CA ALA A 2 -38.46 -7.84 6.17
C ALA A 2 -37.40 -6.78 5.93
N LYS A 3 -37.66 -5.56 6.40
CA LYS A 3 -36.75 -4.42 6.23
C LYS A 3 -35.52 -4.67 7.09
N PHE A 4 -34.37 -4.99 6.49
CA PHE A 4 -33.12 -5.10 7.19
C PHE A 4 -32.80 -3.75 7.91
N ARG A 5 -32.50 -3.81 9.19
CA ARG A 5 -32.09 -2.64 9.98
C ARG A 5 -30.90 -3.02 10.85
N MET A 6 -29.92 -2.17 10.84
CA MET A 6 -28.71 -2.27 11.65
C MET A 6 -28.47 -0.92 12.32
N ASP A 7 -28.34 -0.91 13.64
CA ASP A 7 -28.01 0.31 14.38
C ASP A 7 -26.49 0.58 14.39
N VAL A 8 -26.12 1.76 14.86
CA VAL A 8 -24.72 2.22 14.90
C VAL A 8 -23.86 1.31 15.77
N ASP A 9 -24.37 0.85 16.90
CA ASP A 9 -23.64 -0.03 17.79
C ASP A 9 -23.42 -1.41 17.15
N GLN A 10 -24.42 -1.96 16.47
CA GLN A 10 -24.28 -3.22 15.75
C GLN A 10 -23.22 -3.13 14.65
N LYS A 11 -23.14 -2.00 13.92
CA LYS A 11 -22.09 -1.76 12.92
C LYS A 11 -20.71 -1.80 13.57
N ARG A 12 -20.52 -1.01 14.63
CA ARG A 12 -19.26 -0.97 15.39
C ARG A 12 -18.88 -2.34 15.93
N TYR A 13 -19.82 -3.05 16.55
CA TYR A 13 -19.56 -4.38 17.11
C TYR A 13 -19.15 -5.40 16.04
N PHE A 14 -19.81 -5.37 14.89
CA PHE A 14 -19.48 -6.26 13.78
C PHE A 14 -18.08 -5.99 13.23
N CYS A 15 -17.72 -4.73 12.95
CA CYS A 15 -16.38 -4.35 12.48
C CYS A 15 -15.30 -4.73 13.51
N THR A 16 -15.49 -4.40 14.80
CA THR A 16 -14.52 -4.77 15.84
C THR A 16 -14.38 -6.29 15.98
N LEU A 17 -15.48 -7.04 15.86
CA LEU A 17 -15.41 -8.50 15.89
C LEU A 17 -14.62 -9.08 14.73
N CYS A 18 -14.74 -8.47 13.54
CA CYS A 18 -14.00 -8.89 12.35
C CYS A 18 -12.49 -8.59 12.50
N SER A 19 -12.13 -7.42 13.01
CA SER A 19 -10.72 -7.03 13.20
C SER A 19 -10.02 -7.87 14.28
N GLU A 20 -10.71 -8.11 15.39
CA GLU A 20 -10.15 -8.87 16.52
C GLU A 20 -10.10 -10.39 16.27
N GLY A 21 -10.94 -10.91 15.38
CA GLY A 21 -11.04 -12.34 15.11
C GLY A 21 -11.48 -13.20 16.32
N SER A 22 -11.87 -12.56 17.44
CA SER A 22 -12.23 -13.21 18.69
C SER A 22 -13.31 -12.42 19.42
N ILE A 23 -14.42 -13.10 19.76
CA ILE A 23 -15.53 -12.46 20.49
C ILE A 23 -15.11 -11.98 21.88
N THR A 24 -14.14 -12.65 22.52
CA THR A 24 -13.63 -12.25 23.82
C THR A 24 -12.80 -10.99 23.73
N ARG A 25 -11.87 -10.90 22.77
CA ARG A 25 -11.06 -9.70 22.53
C ARG A 25 -11.93 -8.53 22.08
N ALA A 26 -12.83 -8.74 21.14
CA ALA A 26 -13.78 -7.71 20.69
C ALA A 26 -14.64 -7.17 21.82
N ALA A 27 -15.13 -8.03 22.72
CA ALA A 27 -15.91 -7.58 23.89
C ALA A 27 -15.07 -6.73 24.84
N GLN A 28 -13.80 -7.09 25.06
CA GLN A 28 -12.85 -6.28 25.85
C GLN A 28 -12.58 -4.93 25.22
N SER A 29 -12.27 -4.89 23.93
CA SER A 29 -12.02 -3.63 23.18
C SER A 29 -13.25 -2.71 23.18
N LEU A 30 -14.45 -3.28 23.21
CA LEU A 30 -15.72 -2.53 23.23
C LEU A 30 -16.23 -2.21 24.65
N TYR A 31 -15.54 -2.63 25.70
CA TYR A 31 -15.97 -2.52 27.08
C TYR A 31 -17.34 -3.17 27.36
N LEU A 32 -17.61 -4.31 26.71
CA LEU A 32 -18.84 -5.06 26.80
C LEU A 32 -18.63 -6.41 27.47
N SER A 33 -19.73 -6.98 28.01
CA SER A 33 -19.70 -8.39 28.37
C SER A 33 -19.70 -9.28 27.12
N ARG A 34 -18.98 -10.41 27.16
CA ARG A 34 -18.99 -11.42 26.10
C ARG A 34 -20.41 -11.85 25.72
N GLN A 35 -21.29 -11.99 26.73
CA GLN A 35 -22.70 -12.38 26.51
C GLN A 35 -23.49 -11.29 25.78
N GLY A 36 -23.29 -10.00 26.12
CA GLY A 36 -23.92 -8.87 25.46
C GLY A 36 -23.53 -8.77 23.98
N LEU A 37 -22.23 -8.82 23.70
CA LEU A 37 -21.74 -8.83 22.32
C LEU A 37 -22.26 -10.05 21.54
N SER A 38 -22.24 -11.25 22.13
CA SER A 38 -22.75 -12.45 21.47
C SER A 38 -24.23 -12.37 21.15
N LYS A 39 -25.05 -11.78 22.05
CA LYS A 39 -26.50 -11.55 21.81
C LYS A 39 -26.74 -10.59 20.66
N SER A 40 -26.04 -9.47 20.62
CA SER A 40 -26.13 -8.51 19.53
C SER A 40 -25.74 -9.14 18.18
N MET A 41 -24.66 -9.90 18.14
CA MET A 41 -24.21 -10.61 16.92
C MET A 41 -25.17 -11.70 16.46
N LYS A 42 -25.82 -12.45 17.38
CA LYS A 42 -26.86 -13.45 17.02
C LYS A 42 -28.04 -12.81 16.30
N SER A 43 -28.46 -11.62 16.73
CA SER A 43 -29.52 -10.86 16.05
C SER A 43 -29.14 -10.53 14.60
N LEU A 44 -27.90 -10.12 14.37
CA LEU A 44 -27.38 -9.83 13.03
C LEU A 44 -27.24 -11.09 12.17
N GLU A 45 -26.74 -12.16 12.76
CA GLU A 45 -26.59 -13.48 12.11
C GLU A 45 -27.95 -14.04 11.67
N SER A 46 -28.99 -13.87 12.48
CA SER A 46 -30.36 -14.33 12.14
C SER A 46 -30.96 -13.58 10.95
N GLN A 47 -30.55 -12.32 10.73
CA GLN A 47 -31.04 -11.50 9.64
C GLN A 47 -30.27 -11.69 8.33
N LEU A 48 -28.94 -11.88 8.42
CA LEU A 48 -28.04 -11.86 7.26
C LEU A 48 -27.24 -13.15 7.07
N GLY A 49 -27.22 -14.06 8.04
CA GLY A 49 -26.24 -15.16 8.01
C GLY A 49 -24.81 -14.66 7.91
N ALA A 50 -24.49 -13.53 8.55
CA ALA A 50 -23.26 -12.79 8.32
C ALA A 50 -22.00 -13.44 8.91
N ARG A 51 -22.15 -14.47 9.77
CA ARG A 51 -21.03 -15.18 10.41
C ARG A 51 -21.21 -16.70 10.27
N GLY A 52 -20.09 -17.40 10.06
CA GLY A 52 -20.08 -18.85 9.95
C GLY A 52 -20.29 -19.58 11.30
N LYS A 53 -20.60 -20.87 11.23
CA LYS A 53 -20.86 -21.71 12.41
C LYS A 53 -19.61 -21.98 13.27
N LYS A 54 -18.42 -21.82 12.72
CA LYS A 54 -17.13 -22.05 13.42
C LYS A 54 -16.42 -20.71 13.68
N GLY A 55 -16.47 -20.23 14.92
CA GLY A 55 -15.71 -19.03 15.35
C GLY A 55 -16.16 -17.73 14.70
N VAL A 56 -15.23 -16.90 14.25
CA VAL A 56 -15.44 -15.57 13.62
C VAL A 56 -15.23 -15.62 12.10
N GLU A 57 -15.51 -16.76 11.47
CA GLU A 57 -15.46 -16.84 10.01
C GLU A 57 -16.66 -16.10 9.39
N LEU A 58 -16.36 -15.19 8.45
CA LEU A 58 -17.39 -14.45 7.72
C LEU A 58 -18.00 -15.30 6.60
N THR A 59 -19.31 -15.28 6.51
CA THR A 59 -20.02 -15.76 5.32
C THR A 59 -19.80 -14.83 4.12
N ALA A 60 -20.25 -15.21 2.93
CA ALA A 60 -20.24 -14.33 1.77
C ALA A 60 -21.01 -13.01 2.05
N ALA A 61 -22.17 -13.10 2.70
CA ALA A 61 -22.96 -11.94 3.11
C ALA A 61 -22.20 -11.07 4.14
N GLY A 62 -21.50 -11.70 5.10
CA GLY A 62 -20.66 -10.97 6.08
C GLY A 62 -19.52 -10.20 5.42
N ARG A 63 -18.86 -10.78 4.42
CA ARG A 63 -17.81 -10.07 3.66
C ARG A 63 -18.36 -8.88 2.88
N ILE A 64 -19.52 -9.03 2.25
CA ILE A 64 -20.20 -7.91 1.56
C ILE A 64 -20.52 -6.81 2.57
N LEU A 65 -21.14 -7.16 3.69
CA LEU A 65 -21.49 -6.20 4.74
C LEU A 65 -20.25 -5.46 5.26
N LEU A 66 -19.17 -6.16 5.58
CA LEU A 66 -17.93 -5.55 6.07
C LEU A 66 -17.37 -4.53 5.09
N ARG A 67 -17.35 -4.86 3.80
CA ARG A 67 -16.89 -3.94 2.75
C ARG A 67 -17.72 -2.65 2.75
N TYR A 68 -19.05 -2.74 2.74
CA TYR A 68 -19.92 -1.55 2.76
C TYR A 68 -19.84 -0.74 4.06
N LEU A 69 -19.62 -1.39 5.20
CA LEU A 69 -19.42 -0.68 6.46
C LEU A 69 -18.09 0.09 6.49
N HIS A 70 -17.04 -0.47 5.90
CA HIS A 70 -15.77 0.24 5.72
C HIS A 70 -15.94 1.44 4.77
N GLU A 71 -16.69 1.30 3.67
CA GLU A 71 -16.99 2.41 2.76
C GLU A 71 -17.82 3.51 3.46
N GLU A 72 -18.84 3.14 4.23
CA GLU A 72 -19.64 4.09 5.01
C GLU A 72 -18.79 4.85 6.04
N GLY A 73 -17.91 4.15 6.76
CA GLY A 73 -16.97 4.77 7.70
C GLY A 73 -16.08 5.81 7.01
N ARG A 74 -15.49 5.45 5.88
CA ARG A 74 -14.64 6.35 5.10
C ARG A 74 -15.40 7.59 4.59
N LEU A 75 -16.65 7.42 4.11
CA LEU A 75 -17.49 8.54 3.68
C LEU A 75 -17.80 9.48 4.86
N TRP A 76 -18.02 8.92 6.03
CA TRP A 76 -18.23 9.73 7.23
C TRP A 76 -16.98 10.50 7.63
N ASP A 77 -15.81 9.88 7.62
CA ASP A 77 -14.54 10.53 7.92
C ASP A 77 -14.23 11.65 6.92
N ALA A 78 -14.52 11.43 5.64
CA ALA A 78 -14.43 12.47 4.61
C ALA A 78 -15.39 13.64 4.89
N CYS A 79 -16.64 13.36 5.22
CA CYS A 79 -17.62 14.39 5.58
C CYS A 79 -17.15 15.22 6.78
N VAL A 80 -16.63 14.57 7.82
CA VAL A 80 -16.08 15.28 8.99
C VAL A 80 -14.85 16.11 8.61
N ALA A 81 -14.00 15.61 7.73
CA ALA A 81 -12.84 16.34 7.22
C ALA A 81 -13.28 17.57 6.40
N ASP A 82 -14.26 17.40 5.51
CA ASP A 82 -14.81 18.50 4.71
C ASP A 82 -15.47 19.58 5.60
N ILE A 83 -16.23 19.17 6.63
CA ILE A 83 -16.82 20.11 7.60
C ILE A 83 -15.73 20.89 8.35
N ARG A 84 -14.64 20.21 8.76
CA ARG A 84 -13.51 20.87 9.42
C ARG A 84 -12.79 21.85 8.50
N SER A 85 -12.67 21.54 7.21
CA SER A 85 -12.03 22.42 6.22
C SER A 85 -12.79 23.72 6.00
N VAL A 86 -14.11 23.71 6.15
CA VAL A 86 -14.93 24.92 6.03
C VAL A 86 -14.71 25.91 7.20
N SER A 87 -14.27 25.42 8.36
CA SER A 87 -14.13 26.22 9.58
C SER A 87 -12.69 26.68 9.87
N GLN A 88 -11.69 26.27 9.07
CA GLN A 88 -10.28 26.61 9.33
C GLN A 88 -9.67 27.48 8.24
N THR A 89 -9.23 28.68 8.62
CA THR A 89 -8.31 29.54 7.90
C THR A 89 -6.86 29.08 7.99
N ASP A 90 -6.60 27.98 8.69
CA ASP A 90 -5.26 27.42 8.90
C ASP A 90 -4.86 26.46 7.78
N SER A 91 -3.54 26.41 7.53
CA SER A 91 -2.95 25.53 6.53
C SER A 91 -3.30 24.06 6.78
N GLU A 92 -3.77 23.36 5.74
CA GLU A 92 -4.05 21.93 5.81
C GLU A 92 -2.76 21.11 5.71
N LEU A 93 -2.56 20.20 6.65
CA LEU A 93 -1.46 19.24 6.60
C LEU A 93 -1.87 18.05 5.70
N VAL A 94 -1.06 17.80 4.66
CA VAL A 94 -1.17 16.62 3.80
C VAL A 94 0.03 15.71 4.00
N ARG A 95 -0.21 14.47 4.40
CA ARG A 95 0.83 13.48 4.63
C ARG A 95 1.01 12.62 3.40
N VAL A 96 2.27 12.55 2.91
CA VAL A 96 2.65 11.79 1.72
C VAL A 96 3.70 10.75 2.08
N GLY A 97 3.35 9.47 1.94
CA GLY A 97 4.27 8.35 2.12
C GLY A 97 5.27 8.24 0.96
N LEU A 98 6.55 8.30 1.27
CA LEU A 98 7.64 8.12 0.31
C LEU A 98 8.63 7.10 0.85
N LEU A 99 8.85 6.03 0.09
CA LEU A 99 9.91 5.06 0.38
C LEU A 99 11.28 5.74 0.24
N SER A 100 11.89 6.13 1.35
CA SER A 100 13.17 6.86 1.38
C SER A 100 14.29 6.16 0.61
N MET A 101 14.22 4.84 0.52
CA MET A 101 15.17 4.04 -0.22
C MET A 101 15.12 4.29 -1.73
N TYR A 102 13.93 4.57 -2.30
CA TYR A 102 13.73 4.68 -3.74
C TYR A 102 13.60 6.14 -4.20
N VAL A 103 13.06 7.01 -3.35
CA VAL A 103 12.84 8.42 -3.70
C VAL A 103 14.07 9.24 -3.33
N GLY A 104 14.77 9.72 -4.34
CA GLY A 104 15.98 10.52 -4.16
C GLY A 104 15.70 11.92 -3.60
N TYR A 105 16.78 12.62 -3.23
CA TYR A 105 16.72 13.99 -2.70
C TYR A 105 15.97 14.96 -3.64
N SER A 106 16.23 14.87 -4.95
CA SER A 106 15.63 15.76 -5.96
C SER A 106 14.11 15.62 -6.04
N GLN A 107 13.57 14.39 -5.96
CA GLN A 107 12.14 14.16 -5.99
C GLN A 107 11.47 14.65 -4.69
N LYS A 108 12.07 14.37 -3.53
CA LYS A 108 11.58 14.88 -2.23
C LYS A 108 11.58 16.40 -2.20
N ARG A 109 12.66 17.01 -2.67
CA ARG A 109 12.77 18.47 -2.78
C ARG A 109 11.73 19.04 -3.74
N GLY A 110 11.53 18.39 -4.90
CA GLY A 110 10.51 18.79 -5.88
C GLY A 110 9.13 18.81 -5.26
N LEU A 111 8.73 17.74 -4.58
CA LEU A 111 7.45 17.70 -3.88
C LEU A 111 7.28 18.84 -2.87
N LEU A 112 8.25 19.02 -1.99
CA LEU A 112 8.19 20.07 -0.96
C LEU A 112 8.19 21.47 -1.58
N ALA A 113 9.00 21.70 -2.61
CA ALA A 113 9.09 23.00 -3.28
C ALA A 113 7.82 23.37 -4.05
N SER A 114 7.09 22.38 -4.57
CA SER A 114 5.86 22.64 -5.34
C SER A 114 4.76 23.31 -4.54
N PHE A 115 4.78 23.20 -3.22
CA PHE A 115 3.78 23.79 -2.32
C PHE A 115 4.40 24.78 -1.33
N GLN A 116 5.67 25.16 -1.53
CA GLN A 116 6.40 26.04 -0.61
C GLN A 116 5.72 27.41 -0.46
N ASP A 117 5.17 27.94 -1.55
CA ASP A 117 4.59 29.29 -1.60
C ASP A 117 3.05 29.26 -1.39
N ASP A 118 2.44 28.11 -1.18
CA ASP A 118 1.01 28.02 -0.86
C ASP A 118 0.81 27.94 0.66
N PRO A 119 0.39 29.04 1.31
CA PRO A 119 0.21 29.07 2.75
C PRO A 119 -0.93 28.16 3.25
N ARG A 120 -1.78 27.67 2.32
CA ARG A 120 -2.93 26.81 2.65
C ARG A 120 -2.56 25.36 2.83
N VAL A 121 -1.35 24.94 2.40
CA VAL A 121 -0.94 23.54 2.47
C VAL A 121 0.42 23.38 3.16
N LYS A 122 0.49 22.38 4.03
CA LYS A 122 1.76 21.85 4.58
C LYS A 122 1.91 20.42 4.13
N ILE A 123 3.06 20.10 3.53
CA ILE A 123 3.39 18.72 3.16
C ILE A 123 4.26 18.10 4.23
N GLU A 124 3.81 17.00 4.81
CA GLU A 124 4.62 16.13 5.66
C GLU A 124 4.99 14.86 4.88
N VAL A 125 6.28 14.63 4.72
CA VAL A 125 6.78 13.39 4.08
C VAL A 125 6.98 12.35 5.16
N VAL A 126 6.27 11.23 5.04
CA VAL A 126 6.34 10.08 5.93
C VAL A 126 7.19 8.99 5.27
N ASP A 127 8.20 8.52 5.98
CA ASP A 127 9.02 7.38 5.55
C ASP A 127 8.47 6.07 6.12
N GLY A 128 8.57 4.99 5.34
CA GLY A 128 8.06 3.68 5.77
C GLY A 128 8.23 2.62 4.69
N ASP A 129 7.50 1.53 4.82
CA ASP A 129 7.38 0.53 3.76
C ASP A 129 5.94 0.44 3.24
N HIS A 130 5.73 -0.42 2.24
CA HIS A 130 4.43 -0.56 1.59
C HIS A 130 3.30 -0.92 2.56
N ASP A 131 3.52 -1.89 3.45
CA ASP A 131 2.50 -2.33 4.44
C ASP A 131 2.15 -1.20 5.41
N ALA A 132 3.17 -0.49 5.90
CA ALA A 132 2.98 0.64 6.82
C ALA A 132 2.15 1.73 6.15
N PHE A 133 2.41 2.03 4.88
CA PHE A 133 1.64 3.01 4.13
C PHE A 133 0.20 2.56 3.90
N TRP A 134 -0.02 1.32 3.46
CA TRP A 134 -1.37 0.80 3.25
C TRP A 134 -2.20 0.81 4.53
N LYS A 135 -1.57 0.40 5.64
CA LYS A 135 -2.19 0.46 6.96
C LYS A 135 -2.53 1.89 7.36
N ALA A 136 -1.57 2.81 7.28
CA ALA A 136 -1.76 4.21 7.64
C ALA A 136 -2.84 4.91 6.79
N ILE A 137 -2.92 4.57 5.47
CA ILE A 137 -4.00 5.06 4.60
C ILE A 137 -5.36 4.48 5.03
N ALA A 138 -5.42 3.18 5.33
CA ALA A 138 -6.65 2.54 5.77
C ALA A 138 -7.15 3.08 7.13
N GLU A 139 -6.24 3.48 8.01
CA GLU A 139 -6.50 4.07 9.32
C GLU A 139 -6.74 5.60 9.27
N GLY A 140 -6.57 6.24 8.10
CA GLY A 140 -6.76 7.68 7.92
C GLY A 140 -5.60 8.54 8.46
N GLU A 141 -4.47 7.93 8.76
CA GLU A 141 -3.25 8.61 9.25
C GLU A 141 -2.40 9.17 8.11
N LEU A 142 -2.59 8.64 6.89
CA LEU A 142 -1.87 9.02 5.67
C LEU A 142 -2.87 9.20 4.52
N GLU A 143 -2.74 10.26 3.74
CA GLU A 143 -3.64 10.50 2.62
C GLU A 143 -3.14 9.88 1.31
N LEU A 144 -1.84 9.93 1.07
CA LEU A 144 -1.20 9.57 -0.21
C LEU A 144 0.07 8.78 0.05
N ALA A 145 0.38 7.80 -0.80
CA ALA A 145 1.69 7.15 -0.78
C ALA A 145 2.14 6.71 -2.17
N PHE A 146 3.42 6.89 -2.46
CA PHE A 146 4.08 6.18 -3.55
C PHE A 146 4.40 4.75 -3.08
N SER A 147 3.83 3.76 -3.76
CA SER A 147 3.91 2.37 -3.35
C SER A 147 3.88 1.44 -4.57
N ILE A 148 3.84 0.14 -4.34
CA ILE A 148 3.37 -0.85 -5.31
C ILE A 148 1.86 -1.03 -5.14
N LYS A 149 1.23 -1.77 -6.08
CA LYS A 149 -0.19 -2.09 -5.99
C LYS A 149 -0.50 -2.76 -4.64
N PRO A 150 -1.45 -2.22 -3.85
CA PRO A 150 -1.90 -2.86 -2.62
C PRO A 150 -2.68 -4.15 -2.94
N PRO A 151 -2.72 -5.12 -2.01
CA PRO A 151 -3.60 -6.28 -2.12
C PRO A 151 -5.07 -5.86 -2.30
N ASP A 152 -5.80 -6.58 -3.15
CA ASP A 152 -7.18 -6.23 -3.52
C ASP A 152 -8.15 -6.28 -2.33
N ASP A 153 -7.84 -7.09 -1.30
CA ASP A 153 -8.65 -7.21 -0.08
C ASP A 153 -8.60 -5.98 0.83
N LEU A 154 -7.60 -5.12 0.67
CA LEU A 154 -7.52 -3.84 1.38
C LEU A 154 -8.46 -2.79 0.81
N GLY A 155 -8.92 -2.93 -0.43
CA GLY A 155 -9.82 -1.99 -1.10
C GLY A 155 -9.28 -0.57 -1.21
N LEU A 156 -7.97 -0.40 -1.19
CA LEU A 156 -7.33 0.91 -1.34
C LEU A 156 -7.25 1.30 -2.82
N PRO A 157 -7.74 2.48 -3.20
CA PRO A 157 -7.60 2.96 -4.57
C PRO A 157 -6.15 3.28 -4.89
N SER A 158 -5.78 3.02 -6.15
CA SER A 158 -4.44 3.33 -6.62
C SER A 158 -4.45 3.63 -8.12
N ILE A 159 -3.56 4.51 -8.55
CA ILE A 159 -3.33 4.86 -9.95
C ILE A 159 -1.93 4.45 -10.33
N LYS A 160 -1.80 3.71 -11.42
CA LYS A 160 -0.51 3.32 -11.99
C LYS A 160 0.18 4.55 -12.59
N LEU A 161 1.40 4.84 -12.15
CA LEU A 161 2.12 6.03 -12.57
C LEU A 161 2.71 5.89 -13.97
N CYS A 162 3.36 4.77 -14.24
CA CYS A 162 3.99 4.51 -15.53
C CYS A 162 4.08 3.00 -15.79
N ASP A 163 4.26 2.66 -17.07
CA ASP A 163 4.63 1.32 -17.50
C ASP A 163 6.15 1.16 -17.39
N ASP A 164 6.60 0.85 -16.20
CA ASP A 164 8.02 0.69 -15.91
C ASP A 164 8.35 -0.80 -15.79
N GLY A 165 9.10 -1.32 -16.74
CA GLY A 165 9.58 -2.70 -16.70
C GLY A 165 10.45 -2.96 -15.46
N LEU A 166 10.71 -4.22 -15.17
CA LEU A 166 11.63 -4.61 -14.10
C LEU A 166 13.06 -4.72 -14.61
N SER A 167 14.00 -4.43 -13.73
CA SER A 167 15.42 -4.63 -13.95
C SER A 167 16.06 -5.36 -12.77
N VAL A 168 17.16 -6.03 -13.06
CA VAL A 168 18.01 -6.67 -12.05
C VAL A 168 19.27 -5.83 -11.89
N LEU A 169 19.59 -5.46 -10.68
CA LEU A 169 20.90 -4.93 -10.30
C LEU A 169 21.81 -6.10 -9.95
N LEU A 170 22.98 -6.11 -10.58
CA LEU A 170 24.01 -7.15 -10.49
C LEU A 170 25.36 -6.51 -10.23
N SER A 171 26.28 -7.25 -9.63
CA SER A 171 27.70 -6.86 -9.69
C SER A 171 28.16 -6.71 -11.14
N ALA A 172 28.94 -5.68 -11.43
CA ALA A 172 29.57 -5.51 -12.74
C ALA A 172 30.49 -6.70 -13.11
N SER A 173 31.00 -7.44 -12.11
CA SER A 173 31.80 -8.64 -12.27
C SER A 173 30.98 -9.94 -12.45
N ASP A 174 29.66 -9.95 -12.19
CA ASP A 174 28.82 -11.13 -12.38
C ASP A 174 28.76 -11.49 -13.88
N PRO A 175 28.92 -12.77 -14.26
CA PRO A 175 28.79 -13.18 -15.66
C PRO A 175 27.50 -12.76 -16.34
N LEU A 176 26.38 -12.66 -15.59
CA LEU A 176 25.10 -12.20 -16.10
C LEU A 176 25.13 -10.71 -16.50
N SER A 177 26.07 -9.93 -16.00
CA SER A 177 26.25 -8.53 -16.38
C SER A 177 26.55 -8.31 -17.87
N ARG A 178 27.03 -9.36 -18.57
CA ARG A 178 27.34 -9.32 -19.99
C ARG A 178 26.14 -9.61 -20.90
N LYS A 179 25.03 -10.07 -20.32
CA LYS A 179 23.80 -10.33 -21.07
C LYS A 179 23.10 -9.02 -21.40
N ARG A 180 22.32 -9.02 -22.48
CA ARG A 180 21.48 -7.88 -22.88
C ARG A 180 20.27 -7.74 -21.96
N PHE A 181 19.71 -8.85 -21.49
CA PHE A 181 18.59 -8.97 -20.56
C PHE A 181 18.78 -10.22 -19.68
N ILE A 182 18.10 -10.25 -18.56
CA ILE A 182 18.07 -11.39 -17.64
C ILE A 182 16.72 -12.06 -17.75
N ASP A 183 16.70 -13.35 -17.95
CA ASP A 183 15.48 -14.15 -17.92
C ASP A 183 15.23 -14.63 -16.48
N PHE A 184 14.02 -14.35 -15.98
CA PHE A 184 13.66 -14.63 -14.60
C PHE A 184 13.77 -16.13 -14.27
N GLU A 185 13.29 -17.00 -15.17
CA GLU A 185 13.17 -18.43 -14.90
C GLU A 185 14.51 -19.17 -15.00
N THR A 186 15.33 -18.77 -15.95
CA THR A 186 16.56 -19.51 -16.30
C THR A 186 17.79 -18.90 -15.66
N ASP A 187 17.92 -17.58 -15.65
CA ASP A 187 19.15 -16.90 -15.21
C ASP A 187 19.20 -16.68 -13.70
N LEU A 188 18.03 -16.55 -13.04
CA LEU A 188 17.97 -16.30 -11.60
C LEU A 188 17.88 -17.60 -10.79
N ARG A 189 17.73 -18.76 -11.40
CA ARG A 189 17.71 -20.04 -10.68
C ARG A 189 19.00 -20.24 -9.88
N GLY A 190 18.87 -20.54 -8.60
CA GLY A 190 19.99 -20.69 -7.67
C GLY A 190 20.66 -19.39 -7.24
N LYS A 191 20.28 -18.24 -7.82
CA LYS A 191 20.74 -16.93 -7.37
C LYS A 191 20.01 -16.53 -6.09
N THR A 192 20.60 -15.61 -5.34
CA THR A 192 19.97 -14.97 -4.19
C THR A 192 19.47 -13.60 -4.59
N VAL A 193 18.16 -13.37 -4.44
CA VAL A 193 17.53 -12.05 -4.58
C VAL A 193 17.46 -11.39 -3.22
N ILE A 194 18.02 -10.22 -3.11
CA ILE A 194 17.98 -9.38 -1.91
C ILE A 194 16.64 -8.65 -1.90
N GLN A 195 15.92 -8.68 -0.80
CA GLN A 195 14.71 -7.91 -0.58
C GLN A 195 14.96 -6.90 0.54
N THR A 196 14.49 -5.68 0.35
CA THR A 196 14.68 -4.59 1.30
C THR A 196 13.38 -4.19 2.00
N SER A 197 12.27 -4.80 1.61
CA SER A 197 10.94 -4.63 2.19
C SER A 197 10.37 -5.97 2.61
N PRO A 198 9.94 -6.14 3.88
CA PRO A 198 9.24 -7.35 4.33
C PRO A 198 7.98 -7.64 3.52
N CYS A 199 7.26 -6.61 3.11
CA CYS A 199 6.08 -6.70 2.26
C CYS A 199 6.39 -7.45 0.95
N LYS A 200 7.37 -6.96 0.19
CA LYS A 200 7.80 -7.63 -1.06
C LYS A 200 8.28 -9.05 -0.80
N GLY A 201 8.96 -9.28 0.31
CA GLY A 201 9.36 -10.61 0.74
C GLY A 201 8.16 -11.55 0.81
N ARG A 202 7.12 -11.18 1.54
CA ARG A 202 5.90 -11.99 1.67
C ARG A 202 5.15 -12.19 0.36
N LEU A 203 5.01 -11.13 -0.45
CA LEU A 203 4.28 -11.18 -1.70
C LEU A 203 4.93 -12.13 -2.73
N TYR A 204 6.25 -12.17 -2.78
CA TYR A 204 6.96 -12.86 -3.85
C TYR A 204 7.69 -14.14 -3.41
N GLU A 205 7.73 -14.46 -2.10
CA GLU A 205 8.43 -15.64 -1.58
C GLU A 205 8.00 -16.94 -2.27
N ALA A 206 6.70 -17.17 -2.40
CA ALA A 206 6.18 -18.37 -3.02
C ALA A 206 6.60 -18.48 -4.50
N THR A 207 6.58 -17.36 -5.22
CA THR A 207 7.02 -17.28 -6.61
C THR A 207 8.52 -17.57 -6.73
N PHE A 208 9.36 -16.92 -5.93
CA PHE A 208 10.80 -17.15 -5.97
C PHE A 208 11.14 -18.60 -5.64
N ARG A 209 10.53 -19.17 -4.62
CA ARG A 209 10.70 -20.59 -4.25
C ARG A 209 10.33 -21.54 -5.39
N LYS A 210 9.20 -21.28 -6.07
CA LYS A 210 8.74 -22.09 -7.23
C LYS A 210 9.79 -22.14 -8.34
N TYR A 211 10.50 -21.04 -8.58
CA TYR A 211 11.53 -20.95 -9.64
C TYR A 211 12.95 -21.28 -9.14
N GLY A 212 13.09 -21.73 -7.89
CA GLY A 212 14.38 -22.08 -7.31
C GLY A 212 15.29 -20.88 -7.06
N ILE A 213 14.71 -19.71 -6.84
CA ILE A 213 15.42 -18.47 -6.52
C ILE A 213 15.45 -18.33 -5.00
N ASN A 214 16.64 -18.13 -4.43
CA ASN A 214 16.80 -17.87 -3.01
C ASN A 214 16.44 -16.42 -2.71
N MET A 215 15.98 -16.17 -1.48
CA MET A 215 15.66 -14.82 -1.03
C MET A 215 16.35 -14.51 0.29
N THR A 216 16.88 -13.31 0.43
CA THR A 216 17.38 -12.77 1.69
C THR A 216 16.79 -11.38 1.94
N LEU A 217 16.49 -11.07 3.19
CA LEU A 217 15.91 -9.79 3.58
C LEU A 217 16.97 -8.91 4.24
N LEU A 218 17.16 -7.71 3.71
CA LEU A 218 17.92 -6.62 4.32
C LEU A 218 16.96 -5.48 4.63
N MET A 219 16.76 -5.19 5.90
CA MET A 219 15.79 -4.18 6.32
C MET A 219 16.25 -2.77 5.92
N HIS A 220 15.52 -2.15 4.99
CA HIS A 220 15.55 -0.72 4.66
C HIS A 220 16.92 -0.04 4.47
N ASP A 221 18.00 -0.80 4.24
CA ASP A 221 19.33 -0.22 4.02
C ASP A 221 19.76 -0.37 2.56
N LYS A 222 19.58 0.72 1.80
CA LYS A 222 19.98 0.81 0.39
C LYS A 222 21.49 0.64 0.20
N ASN A 223 22.29 1.23 1.06
CA ASN A 223 23.74 1.21 0.91
C ASN A 223 24.29 -0.19 1.19
N LEU A 224 23.78 -0.87 2.22
CA LEU A 224 24.13 -2.25 2.50
C LEU A 224 23.67 -3.18 1.37
N MET A 225 22.50 -2.97 0.81
CA MET A 225 22.01 -3.73 -0.36
C MET A 225 22.96 -3.55 -1.55
N LEU A 226 23.32 -2.31 -1.90
CA LEU A 226 24.24 -2.03 -3.00
C LEU A 226 25.65 -2.62 -2.73
N ALA A 227 26.13 -2.55 -1.51
CA ALA A 227 27.40 -3.16 -1.12
C ALA A 227 27.36 -4.69 -1.32
N GLN A 228 26.30 -5.37 -0.92
CA GLN A 228 26.17 -6.81 -1.13
C GLN A 228 26.05 -7.18 -2.62
N VAL A 229 25.28 -6.41 -3.40
CA VAL A 229 25.20 -6.61 -4.85
C VAL A 229 26.59 -6.42 -5.49
N SER A 230 27.33 -5.40 -5.13
CA SER A 230 28.66 -5.08 -5.71
C SER A 230 29.69 -6.22 -5.53
N ILE A 231 29.60 -6.95 -4.43
CA ILE A 231 30.48 -8.12 -4.14
C ILE A 231 29.85 -9.46 -4.49
N SER A 232 28.82 -9.46 -5.33
CA SER A 232 28.12 -10.67 -5.83
C SER A 232 27.49 -11.56 -4.73
N LYS A 233 27.09 -10.99 -3.58
CA LYS A 233 26.37 -11.71 -2.52
C LYS A 233 24.89 -11.90 -2.83
N GLY A 234 24.38 -11.29 -3.89
CA GLY A 234 23.01 -11.40 -4.37
C GLY A 234 22.76 -10.41 -5.50
N CYS A 235 21.54 -10.44 -6.01
CA CYS A 235 21.06 -9.45 -6.97
C CYS A 235 19.80 -8.78 -6.40
N PHE A 236 19.38 -7.68 -7.00
CA PHE A 236 18.21 -6.91 -6.55
C PHE A 236 17.26 -6.64 -7.72
N ILE A 237 15.98 -6.96 -7.56
CA ILE A 237 14.94 -6.72 -8.57
C ILE A 237 14.15 -5.49 -8.19
N ILE A 238 14.04 -4.56 -9.15
CA ILE A 238 13.36 -3.28 -8.94
C ILE A 238 12.86 -2.72 -10.28
N GLN A 239 11.95 -1.76 -10.22
CA GLN A 239 11.49 -1.01 -11.38
C GLN A 239 12.67 -0.33 -12.10
N THR A 240 12.63 -0.31 -13.43
CA THR A 240 13.75 0.11 -14.27
C THR A 240 14.16 1.56 -14.02
N GLU A 241 13.20 2.47 -13.83
CA GLU A 241 13.51 3.88 -13.57
C GLU A 241 14.24 4.09 -12.23
N TYR A 242 13.89 3.30 -11.20
CA TYR A 242 14.64 3.33 -9.94
C TYR A 242 16.00 2.65 -10.06
N ALA A 243 16.08 1.56 -10.84
CA ALA A 243 17.34 0.86 -11.09
C ALA A 243 18.40 1.79 -11.68
N LYS A 244 18.03 2.68 -12.61
CA LYS A 244 18.93 3.66 -13.23
C LYS A 244 19.63 4.55 -12.20
N MET A 245 18.97 4.89 -11.11
CA MET A 245 19.52 5.74 -10.05
C MET A 245 20.48 5.00 -9.09
N LEU A 246 20.53 3.66 -9.19
CA LEU A 246 21.31 2.79 -8.31
C LEU A 246 22.55 2.21 -8.99
N VAL A 247 22.75 2.48 -10.29
CA VAL A 247 23.93 2.04 -11.05
C VAL A 247 25.16 2.79 -10.55
N THR A 248 26.27 2.05 -10.40
CA THR A 248 27.59 2.55 -10.03
C THR A 248 28.67 1.89 -10.87
N ASP A 249 29.93 2.22 -10.69
CA ASP A 249 31.04 1.52 -11.37
C ASP A 249 31.09 0.01 -11.05
N GLN A 250 30.54 -0.38 -9.89
CA GLN A 250 30.56 -1.77 -9.41
C GLN A 250 29.22 -2.48 -9.53
N VAL A 251 28.13 -1.75 -9.79
CA VAL A 251 26.77 -2.29 -9.91
C VAL A 251 26.18 -1.88 -11.25
N CYS A 252 25.84 -2.87 -12.05
CA CYS A 252 25.16 -2.66 -13.33
C CYS A 252 23.68 -3.06 -13.26
N MET A 253 22.92 -2.59 -14.23
CA MET A 253 21.51 -2.88 -14.41
C MET A 253 21.31 -3.70 -15.70
N ARG A 254 20.39 -4.69 -15.66
CA ARG A 254 19.92 -5.40 -16.87
C ARG A 254 18.40 -5.53 -16.81
N PRO A 255 17.69 -5.31 -17.94
CA PRO A 255 16.26 -5.54 -18.01
C PRO A 255 15.91 -6.98 -17.65
N LEU A 256 14.84 -7.16 -16.88
CA LEU A 256 14.30 -8.47 -16.50
C LEU A 256 13.14 -8.82 -17.42
N ILE A 257 13.15 -10.02 -17.97
CA ILE A 257 12.07 -10.55 -18.80
C ILE A 257 11.45 -11.80 -18.18
N ASN A 258 10.25 -12.14 -18.61
CA ASN A 258 9.50 -13.32 -18.17
C ASN A 258 9.32 -13.40 -16.65
N ALA A 259 9.29 -12.26 -15.97
CA ALA A 259 9.09 -12.22 -14.53
C ALA A 259 7.59 -12.35 -14.19
N PRO A 260 7.18 -13.40 -13.46
CA PRO A 260 5.79 -13.57 -13.03
C PRO A 260 5.50 -12.79 -11.73
N ILE A 261 6.04 -11.58 -11.64
CA ILE A 261 5.87 -10.66 -10.51
C ILE A 261 5.56 -9.27 -11.05
N GLU A 262 4.64 -8.58 -10.41
CA GLU A 262 4.26 -7.21 -10.72
C GLU A 262 4.77 -6.28 -9.62
N MET A 263 5.51 -5.25 -10.01
CA MET A 263 6.02 -4.21 -9.10
C MET A 263 5.74 -2.83 -9.69
N ASP A 264 4.53 -2.62 -10.21
CA ASP A 264 4.17 -1.32 -10.79
C ASP A 264 4.26 -0.21 -9.75
N SER A 265 4.80 0.92 -10.18
CA SER A 265 4.81 2.14 -9.37
C SER A 265 3.41 2.73 -9.33
N MET A 266 2.85 2.88 -8.15
CA MET A 266 1.48 3.35 -7.92
C MET A 266 1.48 4.60 -7.04
N LEU A 267 0.55 5.51 -7.29
CA LEU A 267 0.06 6.41 -6.26
C LEU A 267 -1.14 5.73 -5.59
N VAL A 268 -0.98 5.33 -4.34
CA VAL A 268 -2.05 4.79 -3.49
C VAL A 268 -2.61 5.93 -2.66
N PHE A 269 -3.92 5.99 -2.49
CA PHE A 269 -4.54 7.11 -1.80
C PHE A 269 -5.76 6.70 -0.98
N ALA A 270 -6.12 7.53 -0.01
CA ALA A 270 -7.31 7.33 0.77
C ALA A 270 -8.56 7.43 -0.13
N PRO A 271 -9.54 6.51 0.02
CA PRO A 271 -10.73 6.51 -0.82
C PRO A 271 -11.54 7.80 -0.78
N ALA A 272 -11.37 8.57 0.28
CA ALA A 272 -11.98 9.89 0.44
C ALA A 272 -10.86 10.90 0.73
N LEU A 273 -10.35 11.54 -0.32
CA LEU A 273 -9.38 12.63 -0.17
C LEU A 273 -10.07 13.95 0.10
N ARG A 274 -9.56 14.69 1.09
CA ARG A 274 -9.91 16.09 1.32
C ARG A 274 -9.54 16.94 0.08
N PRO A 275 -10.18 18.06 -0.18
CA PRO A 275 -9.92 18.89 -1.36
C PRO A 275 -8.43 19.22 -1.55
N MET A 276 -7.73 19.60 -0.47
CA MET A 276 -6.29 19.90 -0.54
C MET A 276 -5.44 18.66 -0.82
N ALA A 277 -5.72 17.53 -0.19
CA ALA A 277 -5.01 16.27 -0.48
C ALA A 277 -5.23 15.81 -1.93
N ARG A 278 -6.42 16.07 -2.48
CA ARG A 278 -6.74 15.82 -3.89
C ARG A 278 -5.93 16.73 -4.82
N ALA A 279 -5.79 18.01 -4.47
CA ALA A 279 -4.94 18.96 -5.23
C ALA A 279 -3.47 18.50 -5.22
N VAL A 280 -2.97 18.04 -4.07
CA VAL A 280 -1.63 17.45 -3.95
C VAL A 280 -1.51 16.17 -4.80
N ALA A 281 -2.48 15.25 -4.73
CA ALA A 281 -2.49 14.04 -5.55
C ALA A 281 -2.46 14.37 -7.05
N ARG A 282 -3.27 15.32 -7.51
CA ARG A 282 -3.30 15.80 -8.88
C ARG A 282 -1.94 16.31 -9.34
N HIS A 283 -1.29 17.14 -8.49
CA HIS A 283 0.06 17.63 -8.76
C HIS A 283 1.09 16.50 -8.87
N LEU A 284 1.00 15.47 -7.99
CA LEU A 284 1.88 14.31 -8.04
C LEU A 284 1.67 13.44 -9.27
N LEU A 285 0.48 13.42 -9.84
CA LEU A 285 0.12 12.65 -11.04
C LEU A 285 0.45 13.40 -12.34
N ALA A 286 0.55 14.73 -12.32
CA ALA A 286 0.78 15.57 -13.49
C ALA A 286 2.02 15.19 -14.32
N PRO A 287 3.19 14.88 -13.71
CA PRO A 287 4.37 14.44 -14.46
C PRO A 287 4.16 13.13 -15.26
N TYR A 288 3.12 12.38 -14.92
CA TYR A 288 2.77 11.10 -15.55
C TYR A 288 1.57 11.21 -16.50
N GLY A 289 0.91 12.39 -16.57
CA GLY A 289 -0.30 12.62 -17.37
C GLY A 289 -1.50 11.79 -16.87
N LYS A 290 -1.61 11.59 -15.54
CA LYS A 290 -2.59 10.70 -14.90
C LYS A 290 -3.64 11.42 -14.07
N GLU A 291 -3.74 12.76 -14.19
CA GLU A 291 -4.69 13.57 -13.41
C GLU A 291 -6.14 13.20 -13.71
N SER A 292 -6.44 12.88 -14.98
CA SER A 292 -7.79 12.49 -15.39
C SER A 292 -8.27 11.17 -14.77
N GLU A 293 -7.36 10.25 -14.42
CA GLU A 293 -7.72 9.01 -13.73
C GLU A 293 -8.17 9.30 -12.29
N LEU A 294 -7.53 10.25 -11.61
CA LEU A 294 -7.95 10.72 -10.29
C LEU A 294 -9.31 11.42 -10.36
N ASP A 295 -9.48 12.31 -11.34
CA ASP A 295 -10.74 13.04 -11.53
C ASP A 295 -11.90 12.07 -11.79
N ALA A 296 -11.70 11.08 -12.66
CA ALA A 296 -12.69 10.05 -12.94
C ALA A 296 -13.05 9.22 -11.69
N TYR A 297 -12.07 8.94 -10.81
CA TYR A 297 -12.31 8.22 -9.56
C TYR A 297 -13.24 9.01 -8.63
N PHE A 298 -13.13 10.33 -8.57
CA PHE A 298 -13.96 11.20 -7.74
C PHE A 298 -15.20 11.75 -8.44
N GLY A 299 -15.42 11.41 -9.72
CA GLY A 299 -16.58 11.84 -10.51
C GLY A 299 -16.57 13.33 -10.87
N ILE A 300 -15.38 13.91 -11.11
CA ILE A 300 -15.15 15.32 -11.44
C ILE A 300 -14.85 15.47 -12.92
#